data_40c8604ee725e4d035f5f0b2c6471425
#
_entry.id   40c8604ee725e4d035f5f0b2c6471425
#
_cell.length_a   1.000
_cell.length_b   1.000
_cell.length_c   1.000
_cell.angle_alpha   90.00
_cell.angle_beta   90.00
_cell.angle_gamma   90.00
#
_symmetry.space_group_name_H-M   'P 1'
#
loop_
_entity.id
_entity.type
_entity.pdbx_description
1 polymer ?
#
loop_
_entity_poly.entity_id
_entity_poly.type
_entity_poly.pdbx_seq_one_letter_code
_entity_poly.pdbx_strand_id
1 'polypeptide(L)'
;MGNLNYKEIGKRIQAKIKEIKITQEKLSEIIDVSPSYISEIERGSSICSLATLTNIANTLNASLDYLVLGITKNNADNMFTDILNSIPAQNQKLYISLCENIANTLK
;
A
#
# COMPACT_ATOMS: atom_id res chain seq x y z
N MET A 1 19.54 4.89 -5.00
CA MET A 1 18.24 4.45 -4.49
C MET A 1 18.27 4.37 -2.98
N GLY A 2 17.28 4.96 -2.33
CA GLY A 2 17.23 4.94 -0.88
C GLY A 2 16.91 3.57 -0.31
N ASN A 3 17.33 3.34 0.91
CA ASN A 3 16.99 2.12 1.63
C ASN A 3 15.51 2.16 2.05
N LEU A 4 14.89 0.99 2.11
CA LEU A 4 13.54 0.88 2.67
C LEU A 4 13.58 1.20 4.16
N ASN A 5 12.56 1.92 4.62
CA ASN A 5 12.43 2.26 6.01
C ASN A 5 11.52 1.23 6.70
N TYR A 6 12.11 0.21 7.29
CA TYR A 6 11.35 -0.89 7.91
C TYR A 6 10.52 -0.44 9.10
N LYS A 7 10.96 0.59 9.82
CA LYS A 7 10.18 1.19 10.90
C LYS A 7 8.89 1.80 10.38
N GLU A 8 8.96 2.53 9.28
CA GLU A 8 7.77 3.14 8.68
C GLU A 8 6.84 2.09 8.10
N ILE A 9 7.40 1.06 7.47
CA ILE A 9 6.61 -0.08 6.97
C ILE A 9 5.86 -0.74 8.14
N GLY A 10 6.56 -0.99 9.24
CA GLY A 10 5.95 -1.58 10.44
C GLY A 10 4.84 -0.73 11.02
N LYS A 11 5.02 0.59 11.06
CA LYS A 11 3.99 1.51 11.53
C LYS A 11 2.74 1.48 10.67
N ARG A 12 2.91 1.39 9.36
CA ARG A 12 1.78 1.32 8.43
C ARG A 12 1.03 0.01 8.58
N ILE A 13 1.75 -1.09 8.78
CA ILE A 13 1.14 -2.40 9.06
C ILE A 13 0.33 -2.32 10.36
N GLN A 14 0.92 -1.77 11.41
CA GLN A 14 0.26 -1.60 12.70
C GLN A 14 -1.03 -0.76 12.57
N ALA A 15 -0.96 0.33 11.81
CA ALA A 15 -2.11 1.20 11.59
C ALA A 15 -3.24 0.45 10.88
N LYS A 16 -2.91 -0.37 9.87
CA LYS A 16 -3.90 -1.16 9.15
C LYS A 16 -4.52 -2.25 10.01
N ILE A 17 -3.73 -2.90 10.84
CA ILE A 17 -4.24 -3.90 11.79
C ILE A 17 -5.29 -3.26 12.70
N LYS A 18 -5.01 -2.09 13.23
CA LYS A 18 -5.94 -1.35 14.09
C LYS A 18 -7.18 -0.90 13.32
N GLU A 19 -6.99 -0.45 12.09
CA GLU A 19 -8.09 0.04 11.24
C GLU A 19 -9.11 -1.05 10.97
N ILE A 20 -8.67 -2.27 10.62
CA ILE A 20 -9.57 -3.37 10.32
C ILE A 20 -9.95 -4.19 11.56
N LYS A 21 -9.43 -3.80 12.73
CA LYS A 21 -9.80 -4.37 14.04
C LYS A 21 -9.52 -5.86 14.17
N ILE A 22 -8.37 -6.30 13.67
CA ILE A 22 -7.89 -7.66 13.94
C ILE A 22 -6.72 -7.61 14.93
N THR A 23 -6.35 -8.76 15.47
CA THR A 23 -5.23 -8.86 16.38
C THR A 23 -3.98 -9.33 15.64
N GLN A 24 -2.80 -9.12 16.26
CA GLN A 24 -1.56 -9.70 15.75
C GLN A 24 -1.66 -11.22 15.67
N GLU A 25 -2.30 -11.83 16.68
CA GLU A 25 -2.50 -13.28 16.71
C GLU A 25 -3.32 -13.75 15.53
N LYS A 26 -4.39 -13.05 15.21
CA LYS A 26 -5.24 -13.43 14.08
C LYS A 26 -4.49 -13.32 12.77
N LEU A 27 -3.75 -12.22 12.59
CA LEU A 27 -2.93 -12.04 11.39
C LEU A 27 -1.89 -13.17 11.27
N SER A 28 -1.23 -13.50 12.38
CA SER A 28 -0.21 -14.55 12.39
C SER A 28 -0.79 -15.92 12.01
N GLU A 29 -2.00 -16.22 12.46
CA GLU A 29 -2.69 -17.46 12.07
C GLU A 29 -2.98 -17.50 10.57
N ILE A 30 -3.48 -16.38 10.03
CA ILE A 30 -3.88 -16.30 8.62
C ILE A 30 -2.68 -16.50 7.70
N ILE A 31 -1.55 -15.88 8.01
CA ILE A 31 -0.36 -15.94 7.14
C ILE A 31 0.66 -16.99 7.60
N ASP A 32 0.33 -17.76 8.63
CA ASP A 32 1.13 -18.88 9.14
C ASP A 32 2.53 -18.47 9.60
N VAL A 33 2.58 -17.49 10.47
CA VAL A 33 3.81 -17.04 11.15
C VAL A 33 3.53 -16.87 12.63
N SER A 34 4.56 -16.68 13.45
CA SER A 34 4.38 -16.46 14.89
C SER A 34 3.89 -15.04 15.18
N PRO A 35 3.11 -14.84 16.26
CA PRO A 35 2.75 -13.48 16.69
C PRO A 35 3.97 -12.62 17.03
N SER A 36 5.04 -13.23 17.57
CA SER A 36 6.31 -12.54 17.84
C SER A 36 6.91 -11.95 16.57
N TYR A 37 6.83 -12.69 15.46
CA TYR A 37 7.35 -12.22 14.18
C TYR A 37 6.57 -11.00 13.69
N ILE A 38 5.24 -11.03 13.82
CA ILE A 38 4.40 -9.87 13.47
C ILE A 38 4.82 -8.65 14.32
N SER A 39 5.01 -8.85 15.62
CA SER A 39 5.45 -7.78 16.52
C SER A 39 6.81 -7.21 16.10
N GLU A 40 7.74 -8.05 15.71
CA GLU A 40 9.05 -7.62 15.22
C GLU A 40 8.94 -6.81 13.93
N ILE A 41 8.08 -7.24 13.01
CA ILE A 41 7.83 -6.51 11.76
C ILE A 41 7.25 -5.13 12.07
N GLU A 42 6.29 -5.05 12.99
CA GLU A 42 5.69 -3.77 13.39
C GLU A 42 6.71 -2.80 13.99
N ARG A 43 7.67 -3.31 14.72
CA ARG A 43 8.74 -2.48 15.32
C ARG A 43 9.86 -2.15 14.33
N GLY A 44 9.85 -2.78 13.16
CA GLY A 44 10.93 -2.61 12.18
C GLY A 44 12.21 -3.34 12.56
N SER A 45 12.15 -4.28 13.51
CA SER A 45 13.32 -5.04 13.96
C SER A 45 13.57 -6.30 13.15
N SER A 46 12.62 -6.71 12.32
CA SER A 46 12.78 -7.84 11.41
C SER A 46 12.37 -7.42 10.00
N ILE A 47 13.09 -7.95 9.03
CA ILE A 47 12.80 -7.76 7.61
C ILE A 47 11.97 -8.95 7.15
N CYS A 48 10.79 -8.70 6.58
CA CYS A 48 9.99 -9.77 6.02
C CYS A 48 10.31 -9.94 4.53
N SER A 49 10.13 -11.17 4.04
CA SER A 49 10.27 -11.44 2.61
C SER A 49 9.15 -10.77 1.83
N LEU A 50 9.33 -10.64 0.52
CA LEU A 50 8.28 -10.10 -0.35
C LEU A 50 7.03 -10.97 -0.27
N ALA A 51 7.18 -12.28 -0.21
CA ALA A 51 6.05 -13.21 -0.07
C ALA A 51 5.26 -12.95 1.21
N THR A 52 5.95 -12.79 2.34
CA THR A 52 5.31 -12.49 3.61
C THR A 52 4.61 -11.13 3.58
N LEU A 53 5.28 -10.13 3.04
CA LEU A 53 4.70 -8.79 2.93
C LEU A 53 3.46 -8.78 2.03
N THR A 54 3.48 -9.54 0.95
CA THR A 54 2.33 -9.70 0.06
C THR A 54 1.16 -10.35 0.80
N ASN A 55 1.43 -11.38 1.60
CA ASN A 55 0.39 -12.03 2.40
C ASN A 55 -0.21 -11.08 3.44
N ILE A 56 0.64 -10.27 4.07
CA ILE A 56 0.18 -9.24 5.01
C ILE A 56 -0.71 -8.23 4.28
N ALA A 57 -0.26 -7.72 3.15
CA ALA A 57 -1.00 -6.74 2.36
C ALA A 57 -2.37 -7.27 1.95
N ASN A 58 -2.43 -8.51 1.45
CA ASN A 58 -3.68 -9.13 1.05
C ASN A 58 -4.64 -9.31 2.22
N THR A 59 -4.13 -9.74 3.37
CA THR A 59 -4.94 -9.94 4.57
C THR A 59 -5.49 -8.63 5.10
N LEU A 60 -4.67 -7.57 5.08
CA LEU A 60 -5.06 -6.25 5.58
C LEU A 60 -5.81 -5.43 4.53
N ASN A 61 -5.99 -5.96 3.33
CA ASN A 61 -6.60 -5.24 2.21
C ASN A 61 -5.89 -3.90 1.95
N ALA A 62 -4.58 -3.94 2.00
CA ALA A 62 -3.71 -2.78 1.75
C ALA A 62 -2.85 -3.04 0.53
N SER A 63 -2.45 -1.99 -0.18
CA SER A 63 -1.55 -2.15 -1.30
C SER A 63 -0.10 -2.23 -0.81
N LEU A 64 0.74 -2.91 -1.58
CA LEU A 64 2.19 -2.92 -1.31
C LEU A 64 2.76 -1.51 -1.41
N ASP A 65 2.29 -0.72 -2.36
CA ASP A 65 2.72 0.67 -2.52
C ASP A 65 2.47 1.48 -1.25
N TYR A 66 1.31 1.31 -0.62
CA TYR A 66 1.02 1.97 0.65
C TYR A 66 1.96 1.49 1.75
N LEU A 67 2.10 0.17 1.91
CA LEU A 67 2.88 -0.39 3.01
C LEU A 67 4.36 -0.02 2.89
N VAL A 68 4.91 -0.09 1.69
CA VAL A 68 6.35 0.11 1.47
C VAL A 68 6.70 1.59 1.31
N LEU A 69 5.94 2.32 0.53
CA LEU A 69 6.27 3.70 0.13
C LEU A 69 5.37 4.76 0.76
N GLY A 70 4.28 4.35 1.40
CA GLY A 70 3.32 5.29 1.98
C GLY A 70 2.45 5.99 0.95
N ILE A 71 2.40 5.48 -0.28
CA ILE A 71 1.60 6.05 -1.35
C ILE A 71 0.15 5.59 -1.18
N THR A 72 -0.75 6.54 -0.99
CA THR A 72 -2.17 6.25 -0.87
C THR A 72 -2.87 6.60 -2.17
N LYS A 73 -4.11 6.10 -2.32
CA LYS A 73 -4.94 6.45 -3.45
C LYS A 73 -5.12 7.97 -3.56
N ASN A 74 -5.28 8.66 -2.42
CA ASN A 74 -5.45 10.11 -2.41
C ASN A 74 -4.19 10.82 -2.93
N ASN A 75 -3.01 10.36 -2.55
CA ASN A 75 -1.76 10.92 -3.05
C ASN A 75 -1.63 10.73 -4.55
N ALA A 76 -1.99 9.54 -5.06
CA ALA A 76 -1.97 9.26 -6.48
C ALA A 76 -2.96 10.15 -7.23
N ASP A 77 -4.17 10.35 -6.70
CA ASP A 77 -5.18 11.22 -7.28
C ASP A 77 -4.70 12.67 -7.33
N ASN A 78 -4.04 13.15 -6.29
CA ASN A 78 -3.49 14.50 -6.25
C ASN A 78 -2.40 14.70 -7.31
N MET A 79 -1.51 13.73 -7.45
CA MET A 79 -0.48 13.75 -8.49
C MET A 79 -1.10 13.80 -9.88
N PHE A 80 -2.13 13.00 -10.11
CA PHE A 80 -2.87 12.97 -11.36
C PHE A 80 -3.52 14.33 -11.65
N THR A 81 -4.13 14.95 -10.65
CA THR A 81 -4.75 16.28 -10.77
C THR A 81 -3.72 17.35 -11.15
N ASP A 82 -2.54 17.29 -10.53
CA ASP A 82 -1.46 18.24 -10.84
C ASP A 82 -0.99 18.11 -12.28
N ILE A 83 -0.89 16.89 -12.78
CA ILE A 83 -0.52 16.61 -14.17
C ILE A 83 -1.59 17.17 -15.11
N LEU A 84 -2.87 16.94 -14.81
CA LEU A 84 -3.98 17.44 -15.61
C LEU A 84 -3.98 18.95 -15.69
N ASN A 85 -3.71 19.63 -14.58
CA ASN A 85 -3.70 21.10 -14.54
C ASN A 85 -2.58 21.71 -15.38
N SER A 86 -1.54 20.94 -15.68
CA SER A 86 -0.44 21.38 -16.53
C SER A 86 -0.71 21.19 -18.02
N ILE A 87 -1.80 20.49 -18.39
CA ILE A 87 -2.16 20.18 -19.77
C ILE A 87 -3.18 21.20 -20.28
N PRO A 88 -3.08 21.67 -21.54
CA PRO A 88 -4.09 22.57 -22.12
C PRO A 88 -5.50 21.95 -22.04
N ALA A 89 -6.50 22.78 -21.77
CA ALA A 89 -7.88 22.33 -21.54
C ALA A 89 -8.42 21.44 -22.66
N GLN A 90 -8.07 21.73 -23.89
CA GLN A 90 -8.53 20.96 -25.05
C GLN A 90 -7.97 19.53 -25.07
N ASN A 91 -6.86 19.27 -24.40
CA ASN A 91 -6.22 17.95 -24.34
C ASN A 91 -6.61 17.17 -23.09
N GLN A 92 -7.13 17.84 -22.07
CA GLN A 92 -7.50 17.20 -20.80
C GLN A 92 -8.58 16.14 -20.97
N LYS A 93 -9.58 16.41 -21.81
CA LYS A 93 -10.65 15.45 -22.10
C LYS A 93 -10.13 14.16 -22.70
N LEU A 94 -9.21 14.27 -23.66
CA LEU A 94 -8.61 13.11 -24.31
C LEU A 94 -7.79 12.29 -23.33
N TYR A 95 -7.02 12.97 -22.48
CA TYR A 95 -6.20 12.33 -21.46
C TYR A 95 -7.05 11.55 -20.45
N ILE A 96 -8.12 12.15 -19.95
CA ILE A 96 -9.05 11.50 -19.03
C ILE A 96 -9.68 10.27 -19.67
N SER A 97 -10.11 10.39 -20.92
CA SER A 97 -10.73 9.29 -21.66
C SER A 97 -9.80 8.11 -21.83
N LEU A 98 -8.52 8.35 -22.12
CA LEU A 98 -7.51 7.30 -22.22
C LEU A 98 -7.29 6.60 -20.88
N CYS A 99 -7.23 7.35 -19.78
CA CYS A 99 -7.07 6.79 -18.45
C CYS A 99 -8.26 5.92 -18.05
N GLU A 100 -9.49 6.35 -18.37
CA GLU A 100 -10.69 5.57 -18.10
C GLU A 100 -10.71 4.27 -18.90
N ASN A 101 -10.32 4.29 -20.17
CA ASN A 101 -10.25 3.09 -20.99
C ASN A 101 -9.23 2.10 -20.44
N ILE A 102 -8.07 2.56 -20.00
CA ILE A 102 -7.05 1.71 -19.39
C ILE A 102 -7.59 1.07 -18.12
N ALA A 103 -8.24 1.85 -17.26
CA ALA A 103 -8.81 1.34 -16.01
C ALA A 103 -9.86 0.26 -16.28
N ASN A 104 -10.72 0.46 -17.28
CA ASN A 104 -11.74 -0.51 -17.66
C ASN A 104 -11.14 -1.79 -18.25
N THR A 105 -10.03 -1.67 -18.98
CA THR A 105 -9.33 -2.82 -19.56
C THR A 105 -8.68 -3.67 -18.49
N LEU A 106 -8.19 -3.05 -17.43
CA LEU A 106 -7.47 -3.74 -16.34
C LEU A 106 -8.39 -4.42 -15.32
N LYS A 107 -9.67 -4.15 -15.37
CA LYS A 107 -10.65 -4.80 -14.48
C LYS A 107 -10.95 -6.26 -14.87
#